data_89d07ade471c26755d0bcf10c519e501
#
_entry.id   89d07ade471c26755d0bcf10c519e501
#
_cell.length_a   1.000
_cell.length_b   1.000
_cell.length_c   1.000
_cell.angle_alpha   90.00
_cell.angle_beta   90.00
_cell.angle_gamma   90.00
#
_symmetry.space_group_name_H-M   'P 1'
#
loop_
_entity.id
_entity.type
_entity.pdbx_description
1 polymer ?
#
loop_
_entity_poly.entity_id
_entity_poly.type
_entity_poly.pdbx_seq_one_letter_code
_entity_poly.pdbx_strand_id
1 'polypeptide(L)'
;IALQYLNITFPSKSELFGKAGVQEMLMTKLDELAEYACESAYVSLFSADLILKELENENMTELFANIEMPLVFVLYDMQKEGVRVDKEGLKSYGEVLGNRIQVLEKEIYDEAGEEFNINSPKQLGVILFEKMNMPYKKKTKSGYSTAADVLDKLAPEYPFVKKILEYRQLAKLKSTYADGLAAYISEDGRIHGKFNQTITATGRISS
;
A
#
# COMPACT_ATOMS: atom_id res chain seq x y z
N ILE A 1 -22.83 7.77 0.85
CA ILE A 1 -23.52 8.95 1.43
C ILE A 1 -24.70 9.33 0.56
N ALA A 2 -24.53 9.74 -0.72
CA ALA A 2 -25.61 10.21 -1.57
C ALA A 2 -26.80 9.23 -1.64
N LEU A 3 -26.53 7.95 -1.92
CA LEU A 3 -27.57 6.93 -1.95
C LEU A 3 -28.18 6.67 -0.57
N GLN A 4 -27.36 6.59 0.47
CA GLN A 4 -27.77 6.24 1.83
C GLN A 4 -28.65 7.32 2.47
N TYR A 5 -28.29 8.58 2.35
CA TYR A 5 -28.95 9.68 3.04
C TYR A 5 -29.93 10.47 2.16
N LEU A 6 -29.67 10.57 0.87
CA LEU A 6 -30.47 11.39 -0.05
C LEU A 6 -31.25 10.57 -1.09
N ASN A 7 -31.02 9.25 -1.15
CA ASN A 7 -31.58 8.35 -2.16
C ASN A 7 -31.28 8.81 -3.62
N ILE A 8 -30.08 9.36 -3.83
CA ILE A 8 -29.61 9.86 -5.13
C ILE A 8 -28.35 9.10 -5.51
N THR A 9 -28.21 8.79 -6.80
CA THR A 9 -27.01 8.13 -7.34
C THR A 9 -26.34 9.06 -8.34
N PHE A 10 -25.05 9.33 -8.15
CA PHE A 10 -24.19 10.05 -9.08
C PHE A 10 -23.05 9.15 -9.56
N PRO A 11 -22.52 9.40 -10.77
CA PRO A 11 -21.35 8.69 -11.25
C PRO A 11 -20.15 8.93 -10.32
N SER A 12 -19.37 7.90 -10.05
CA SER A 12 -18.14 8.04 -9.27
C SER A 12 -17.04 8.77 -10.06
N LYS A 13 -16.08 9.35 -9.36
CA LYS A 13 -14.90 9.96 -9.99
C LYS A 13 -14.20 9.01 -10.96
N SER A 14 -14.11 7.73 -10.63
CA SER A 14 -13.46 6.73 -11.48
C SER A 14 -14.25 6.38 -12.74
N GLU A 15 -15.58 6.45 -12.70
CA GLU A 15 -16.45 6.27 -13.89
C GLU A 15 -16.35 7.47 -14.83
N LEU A 16 -16.31 8.70 -14.30
CA LEU A 16 -16.22 9.92 -15.12
C LEU A 16 -14.82 10.14 -15.70
N PHE A 17 -13.78 9.93 -14.90
CA PHE A 17 -12.42 10.39 -15.23
C PHE A 17 -11.40 9.26 -15.31
N GLY A 18 -11.73 8.03 -14.91
CA GLY A 18 -10.77 6.93 -14.88
C GLY A 18 -9.59 7.23 -13.96
N LYS A 19 -8.38 7.24 -14.52
CA LYS A 19 -7.13 7.56 -13.82
C LYS A 19 -6.60 8.97 -14.10
N ALA A 20 -7.37 9.81 -14.77
CA ALA A 20 -6.94 11.16 -15.14
C ALA A 20 -6.58 12.01 -13.91
N GLY A 21 -5.48 12.74 -14.00
CA GLY A 21 -5.08 13.72 -13.00
C GLY A 21 -5.92 15.00 -13.08
N VAL A 22 -5.89 15.83 -12.02
CA VAL A 22 -6.69 17.07 -11.96
C VAL A 22 -6.40 18.00 -13.13
N GLN A 23 -5.14 18.17 -13.52
CA GLN A 23 -4.77 19.04 -14.65
C GLN A 23 -5.35 18.52 -15.98
N GLU A 24 -5.32 17.22 -16.21
CA GLU A 24 -5.90 16.61 -17.40
C GLU A 24 -7.43 16.79 -17.42
N MET A 25 -8.10 16.62 -16.29
CA MET A 25 -9.54 16.85 -16.17
C MET A 25 -9.91 18.31 -16.47
N LEU A 26 -9.15 19.27 -15.94
CA LEU A 26 -9.35 20.70 -16.20
C LEU A 26 -9.19 21.06 -17.69
N MET A 27 -8.32 20.38 -18.42
CA MET A 27 -8.07 20.67 -19.83
C MET A 27 -9.02 19.95 -20.78
N THR A 28 -9.52 18.76 -20.43
CA THR A 28 -10.23 17.88 -21.35
C THR A 28 -11.69 17.61 -20.99
N LYS A 29 -12.07 17.81 -19.70
CA LYS A 29 -13.38 17.46 -19.15
C LYS A 29 -13.84 18.49 -18.11
N LEU A 30 -13.77 19.75 -18.46
CA LEU A 30 -14.05 20.86 -17.52
C LEU A 30 -15.51 20.86 -17.06
N ASP A 31 -16.46 20.62 -17.98
CA ASP A 31 -17.89 20.65 -17.66
C ASP A 31 -18.28 19.49 -16.76
N GLU A 32 -17.79 18.27 -17.06
CA GLU A 32 -18.03 17.09 -16.22
C GLU A 32 -17.36 17.24 -14.83
N LEU A 33 -16.21 17.91 -14.78
CA LEU A 33 -15.54 18.19 -13.50
C LEU A 33 -16.31 19.21 -12.67
N ALA A 34 -16.88 20.24 -13.31
CA ALA A 34 -17.71 21.23 -12.65
C ALA A 34 -19.01 20.59 -12.12
N GLU A 35 -19.68 19.77 -12.94
CA GLU A 35 -20.87 19.02 -12.53
C GLU A 35 -20.58 18.10 -11.34
N TYR A 36 -19.51 17.29 -11.41
CA TYR A 36 -19.07 16.42 -10.30
C TYR A 36 -18.77 17.20 -9.02
N ALA A 37 -18.15 18.38 -9.13
CA ALA A 37 -17.89 19.24 -7.97
C ALA A 37 -19.19 19.79 -7.36
N CYS A 38 -20.15 20.22 -8.18
CA CYS A 38 -21.47 20.68 -7.75
C CYS A 38 -22.25 19.56 -7.07
N GLU A 39 -22.29 18.36 -7.66
CA GLU A 39 -22.93 17.17 -7.07
C GLU A 39 -22.30 16.80 -5.71
N SER A 40 -20.98 16.83 -5.62
CA SER A 40 -20.26 16.57 -4.37
C SER A 40 -20.59 17.59 -3.27
N ALA A 41 -20.67 18.87 -3.64
CA ALA A 41 -21.05 19.94 -2.72
C ALA A 41 -22.52 19.80 -2.28
N TYR A 42 -23.42 19.50 -3.21
CA TYR A 42 -24.84 19.25 -2.94
C TYR A 42 -25.01 18.10 -1.93
N VAL A 43 -24.37 16.96 -2.19
CA VAL A 43 -24.41 15.80 -1.28
C VAL A 43 -23.90 16.18 0.10
N SER A 44 -22.77 16.88 0.18
CA SER A 44 -22.18 17.29 1.45
C SER A 44 -23.11 18.19 2.25
N LEU A 45 -23.72 19.18 1.59
CA LEU A 45 -24.62 20.14 2.24
C LEU A 45 -25.91 19.46 2.76
N PHE A 46 -26.58 18.68 1.90
CA PHE A 46 -27.89 18.14 2.23
C PHE A 46 -27.85 16.86 3.09
N SER A 47 -26.72 16.16 3.16
CA SER A 47 -26.55 15.03 4.08
C SER A 47 -26.04 15.43 5.47
N ALA A 48 -25.51 16.64 5.63
CA ALA A 48 -24.86 17.07 6.88
C ALA A 48 -25.77 16.95 8.10
N ASP A 49 -26.96 17.51 8.05
CA ASP A 49 -27.92 17.46 9.19
C ASP A 49 -28.39 16.05 9.49
N LEU A 50 -28.51 15.19 8.49
CA LEU A 50 -28.91 13.79 8.66
C LEU A 50 -27.81 13.00 9.35
N ILE A 51 -26.56 13.21 8.93
CA ILE A 51 -25.37 12.59 9.55
C ILE A 51 -25.18 13.07 10.99
N LEU A 52 -25.34 14.37 11.24
CA LEU A 52 -25.23 14.92 12.61
C LEU A 52 -26.26 14.33 13.57
N LYS A 53 -27.51 14.14 13.10
CA LYS A 53 -28.52 13.45 13.89
C LYS A 53 -28.18 11.99 14.16
N GLU A 54 -27.59 11.29 13.20
CA GLU A 54 -27.16 9.91 13.40
C GLU A 54 -26.02 9.83 14.43
N LEU A 55 -25.03 10.74 14.35
CA LEU A 55 -23.97 10.86 15.37
C LEU A 55 -24.53 11.13 16.77
N GLU A 56 -25.55 11.95 16.89
CA GLU A 56 -26.23 12.21 18.16
C GLU A 56 -26.93 10.97 18.70
N ASN A 57 -27.67 10.25 17.87
CA ASN A 57 -28.35 9.00 18.22
C ASN A 57 -27.37 7.91 18.67
N GLU A 58 -26.20 7.84 18.05
CA GLU A 58 -25.13 6.88 18.39
C GLU A 58 -24.21 7.34 19.54
N ASN A 59 -24.47 8.50 20.14
CA ASN A 59 -23.64 9.13 21.19
C ASN A 59 -22.19 9.39 20.75
N MET A 60 -21.97 9.71 19.46
CA MET A 60 -20.66 9.95 18.87
C MET A 60 -20.34 11.45 18.67
N THR A 61 -21.22 12.37 19.03
CA THR A 61 -21.06 13.81 18.79
C THR A 61 -19.79 14.37 19.44
N GLU A 62 -19.46 13.97 20.67
CA GLU A 62 -18.24 14.44 21.34
C GLU A 62 -16.98 13.87 20.69
N LEU A 63 -16.98 12.59 20.31
CA LEU A 63 -15.88 11.99 19.56
C LEU A 63 -15.64 12.76 18.24
N PHE A 64 -16.70 13.01 17.50
CA PHE A 64 -16.64 13.75 16.24
C PHE A 64 -16.12 15.17 16.43
N ALA A 65 -16.70 15.94 17.36
CA ALA A 65 -16.38 17.34 17.53
C ALA A 65 -15.01 17.59 18.19
N ASN A 66 -14.62 16.75 19.16
CA ASN A 66 -13.44 16.98 19.99
C ASN A 66 -12.19 16.23 19.52
N ILE A 67 -12.36 15.17 18.71
CA ILE A 67 -11.24 14.35 18.23
C ILE A 67 -11.18 14.33 16.70
N GLU A 68 -12.21 13.82 16.02
CA GLU A 68 -12.16 13.57 14.58
C GLU A 68 -12.02 14.86 13.75
N MET A 69 -12.79 15.89 14.08
CA MET A 69 -12.74 17.17 13.35
C MET A 69 -11.44 17.95 13.60
N PRO A 70 -10.94 18.11 14.84
CA PRO A 70 -9.63 18.72 15.08
C PRO A 70 -8.49 17.94 14.43
N LEU A 71 -8.57 16.62 14.38
CA LEU A 71 -7.55 15.76 13.76
C LEU A 71 -7.36 16.05 12.26
N VAL A 72 -8.40 16.50 11.56
CA VAL A 72 -8.30 16.88 10.14
C VAL A 72 -7.21 17.95 9.92
N PHE A 73 -7.15 18.96 10.78
CA PHE A 73 -6.16 20.03 10.70
C PHE A 73 -4.75 19.53 11.02
N VAL A 74 -4.62 18.66 12.02
CA VAL A 74 -3.33 18.06 12.36
C VAL A 74 -2.80 17.21 11.20
N LEU A 75 -3.65 16.38 10.61
CA LEU A 75 -3.27 15.55 9.46
C LEU A 75 -2.94 16.40 8.22
N TYR A 76 -3.66 17.50 8.01
CA TYR A 76 -3.34 18.45 6.95
C TYR A 76 -1.96 19.09 7.14
N ASP A 77 -1.64 19.54 8.36
CA ASP A 77 -0.33 20.12 8.66
C ASP A 77 0.78 19.09 8.52
N MET A 78 0.56 17.84 8.95
CA MET A 78 1.51 16.74 8.74
C MET A 78 1.76 16.46 7.26
N GLN A 79 0.71 16.46 6.43
CA GLN A 79 0.83 16.26 4.98
C GLN A 79 1.58 17.43 4.32
N LYS A 80 1.28 18.67 4.74
CA LYS A 80 1.92 19.87 4.24
C LYS A 80 3.39 19.97 4.64
N GLU A 81 3.70 19.65 5.88
CA GLU A 81 5.09 19.65 6.39
C GLU A 81 5.91 18.52 5.76
N GLY A 82 5.34 17.32 5.64
CA GLY A 82 6.03 16.14 5.13
C GLY A 82 7.15 15.64 6.05
N VAL A 83 7.85 14.62 5.61
CA VAL A 83 8.96 14.00 6.34
C VAL A 83 10.25 14.19 5.55
N ARG A 84 11.25 14.79 6.18
CA ARG A 84 12.57 14.99 5.56
C ARG A 84 13.28 13.65 5.37
N VAL A 85 13.82 13.42 4.18
CA VAL A 85 14.50 12.18 3.80
C VAL A 85 15.93 12.49 3.36
N ASP A 86 16.88 11.74 3.90
CA ASP A 86 18.26 11.74 3.40
C ASP A 86 18.31 10.90 2.11
N LYS A 87 18.25 11.58 0.98
CA LYS A 87 18.25 10.96 -0.35
C LYS A 87 19.53 10.17 -0.64
N GLU A 88 20.67 10.70 -0.24
CA GLU A 88 21.96 10.03 -0.49
C GLU A 88 22.14 8.82 0.44
N GLY A 89 21.71 8.95 1.70
CA GLY A 89 21.66 7.82 2.63
C GLY A 89 20.75 6.70 2.15
N LEU A 90 19.57 7.04 1.62
CA LEU A 90 18.62 6.07 1.07
C LEU A 90 19.20 5.35 -0.16
N LYS A 91 19.87 6.08 -1.05
CA LYS A 91 20.56 5.52 -2.23
C LYS A 91 21.69 4.56 -1.81
N SER A 92 22.56 5.00 -0.91
CA SER A 92 23.66 4.19 -0.38
C SER A 92 23.13 2.90 0.27
N TYR A 93 22.05 3.01 1.04
CA TYR A 93 21.40 1.84 1.63
C TYR A 93 20.85 0.89 0.55
N GLY A 94 20.23 1.41 -0.50
CA GLY A 94 19.77 0.64 -1.65
C GLY A 94 20.89 -0.11 -2.38
N GLU A 95 22.08 0.49 -2.49
CA GLU A 95 23.27 -0.15 -3.07
C GLU A 95 23.79 -1.29 -2.18
N VAL A 96 23.85 -1.10 -0.86
CA VAL A 96 24.23 -2.17 0.10
C VAL A 96 23.26 -3.35 0.01
N LEU A 97 21.94 -3.08 0.00
CA LEU A 97 20.94 -4.13 -0.18
C LEU A 97 21.11 -4.85 -1.52
N GLY A 98 21.33 -4.11 -2.60
CA GLY A 98 21.52 -4.65 -3.95
C GLY A 98 22.72 -5.60 -4.04
N ASN A 99 23.85 -5.23 -3.47
CA ASN A 99 25.05 -6.07 -3.44
C ASN A 99 24.79 -7.39 -2.69
N ARG A 100 24.11 -7.35 -1.55
CA ARG A 100 23.77 -8.56 -0.79
C ARG A 100 22.76 -9.44 -1.51
N ILE A 101 21.76 -8.84 -2.18
CA ILE A 101 20.78 -9.54 -3.01
C ILE A 101 21.48 -10.32 -4.14
N GLN A 102 22.43 -9.70 -4.84
CA GLN A 102 23.17 -10.35 -5.93
C GLN A 102 23.98 -11.56 -5.42
N VAL A 103 24.62 -11.44 -4.25
CA VAL A 103 25.35 -12.56 -3.64
C VAL A 103 24.40 -13.71 -3.32
N LEU A 104 23.27 -13.41 -2.66
CA LEU A 104 22.27 -14.43 -2.31
C LEU A 104 21.64 -15.08 -3.56
N GLU A 105 21.36 -14.30 -4.58
CA GLU A 105 20.80 -14.79 -5.84
C GLU A 105 21.71 -15.82 -6.50
N LYS A 106 23.01 -15.50 -6.58
CA LYS A 106 24.01 -16.43 -7.09
C LYS A 106 24.10 -17.70 -6.24
N GLU A 107 24.19 -17.57 -4.92
CA GLU A 107 24.24 -18.73 -4.02
C GLU A 107 22.98 -19.61 -4.14
N ILE A 108 21.81 -19.01 -4.30
CA ILE A 108 20.53 -19.73 -4.47
C ILE A 108 20.52 -20.48 -5.81
N TYR A 109 20.97 -19.86 -6.89
CA TYR A 109 21.01 -20.50 -8.21
C TYR A 109 22.05 -21.64 -8.26
N ASP A 110 23.22 -21.41 -7.66
CA ASP A 110 24.28 -22.43 -7.56
C ASP A 110 23.77 -23.67 -6.80
N GLU A 111 23.05 -23.50 -5.68
CA GLU A 111 22.48 -24.60 -4.90
C GLU A 111 21.27 -25.26 -5.57
N ALA A 112 20.43 -24.48 -6.28
CA ALA A 112 19.28 -25.00 -7.02
C ALA A 112 19.68 -25.75 -8.31
N GLY A 113 20.87 -25.45 -8.85
CA GLY A 113 21.37 -25.96 -10.12
C GLY A 113 20.74 -25.30 -11.35
N GLU A 114 19.96 -24.25 -11.18
CA GLU A 114 19.31 -23.50 -12.26
C GLU A 114 18.87 -22.10 -11.80
N GLU A 115 18.69 -21.20 -12.78
CA GLU A 115 18.11 -19.89 -12.56
C GLU A 115 16.57 -19.95 -12.58
N PHE A 116 15.95 -19.26 -11.67
CA PHE A 116 14.48 -19.14 -11.56
C PHE A 116 14.07 -17.85 -10.86
N ASN A 117 12.82 -17.44 -10.98
CA ASN A 117 12.32 -16.27 -10.24
C ASN A 117 12.06 -16.64 -8.76
N ILE A 118 12.99 -16.26 -7.88
CA ILE A 118 12.95 -16.53 -6.43
C ILE A 118 11.71 -15.90 -5.77
N ASN A 119 11.20 -14.80 -6.35
CA ASN A 119 9.98 -14.14 -5.87
C ASN A 119 8.68 -14.81 -6.39
N SER A 120 8.77 -15.71 -7.34
CA SER A 120 7.61 -16.44 -7.86
C SER A 120 7.25 -17.63 -6.94
N PRO A 121 6.08 -17.62 -6.26
CA PRO A 121 5.67 -18.75 -5.43
C PRO A 121 5.58 -20.06 -6.20
N LYS A 122 5.18 -20.00 -7.48
CA LYS A 122 5.05 -21.16 -8.34
C LYS A 122 6.40 -21.79 -8.67
N GLN A 123 7.37 -20.99 -9.13
CA GLN A 123 8.69 -21.50 -9.49
C GLN A 123 9.45 -21.98 -8.25
N LEU A 124 9.46 -21.20 -7.18
CA LEU A 124 10.09 -21.58 -5.93
C LEU A 124 9.48 -22.87 -5.35
N GLY A 125 8.16 -23.03 -5.45
CA GLY A 125 7.49 -24.25 -5.00
C GLY A 125 7.96 -25.51 -5.73
N VAL A 126 8.19 -25.44 -7.05
CA VAL A 126 8.76 -26.53 -7.85
C VAL A 126 10.19 -26.86 -7.38
N ILE A 127 11.03 -25.83 -7.19
CA ILE A 127 12.41 -26.03 -6.72
C ILE A 127 12.44 -26.74 -5.36
N LEU A 128 11.73 -26.19 -4.37
CA LEU A 128 11.77 -26.70 -3.00
C LEU A 128 11.16 -28.10 -2.86
N PHE A 129 9.98 -28.31 -3.43
CA PHE A 129 9.14 -29.48 -3.11
C PHE A 129 9.19 -30.59 -4.17
N GLU A 130 9.54 -30.28 -5.41
CA GLU A 130 9.66 -31.31 -6.47
C GLU A 130 11.11 -31.66 -6.77
N LYS A 131 12.03 -30.66 -6.86
CA LYS A 131 13.43 -30.95 -7.20
C LYS A 131 14.30 -31.27 -5.97
N MET A 132 14.15 -30.48 -4.89
CA MET A 132 14.90 -30.69 -3.66
C MET A 132 14.18 -31.64 -2.68
N ASN A 133 12.99 -32.14 -3.01
CA ASN A 133 12.19 -33.08 -2.21
C ASN A 133 11.98 -32.65 -0.75
N MET A 134 11.86 -31.35 -0.47
CA MET A 134 11.60 -30.87 0.88
C MET A 134 10.15 -31.20 1.30
N PRO A 135 9.90 -31.45 2.59
CA PRO A 135 8.55 -31.74 3.07
C PRO A 135 7.63 -30.54 2.92
N TYR A 136 6.41 -30.72 2.43
CA TYR A 136 5.39 -29.68 2.35
C TYR A 136 4.14 -30.03 3.16
N LYS A 137 3.54 -29.04 3.83
CA LYS A 137 2.34 -29.22 4.65
C LYS A 137 1.08 -28.63 4.02
N LYS A 138 1.21 -27.73 3.04
CA LYS A 138 0.07 -27.00 2.49
C LYS A 138 0.19 -26.82 0.98
N LYS A 139 -0.83 -27.30 0.29
CA LYS A 139 -1.02 -27.08 -1.15
C LYS A 139 -2.16 -26.09 -1.34
N THR A 140 -1.98 -25.08 -2.18
CA THR A 140 -3.00 -24.10 -2.56
C THR A 140 -3.64 -24.50 -3.89
N LYS A 141 -4.71 -23.82 -4.30
CA LYS A 141 -5.33 -24.02 -5.63
C LYS A 141 -4.34 -23.79 -6.79
N SER A 142 -3.32 -22.97 -6.57
CA SER A 142 -2.28 -22.60 -7.56
C SER A 142 -0.96 -23.35 -7.41
N GLY A 143 -0.86 -24.34 -6.51
CA GLY A 143 0.35 -25.12 -6.26
C GLY A 143 0.81 -25.12 -4.80
N TYR A 144 2.12 -25.21 -4.58
CA TYR A 144 2.71 -25.21 -3.24
C TYR A 144 2.70 -23.83 -2.60
N SER A 145 2.41 -23.75 -1.31
CA SER A 145 2.55 -22.49 -0.56
C SER A 145 4.02 -22.25 -0.21
N THR A 146 4.52 -21.09 -0.61
CA THR A 146 5.85 -20.59 -0.23
C THR A 146 5.74 -19.29 0.58
N ALA A 147 4.65 -19.15 1.35
CA ALA A 147 4.47 -18.02 2.27
C ALA A 147 5.50 -18.07 3.41
N ALA A 148 5.80 -16.93 3.99
CA ALA A 148 6.84 -16.81 5.01
C ALA A 148 6.65 -17.79 6.18
N ASP A 149 5.41 -17.93 6.68
CA ASP A 149 5.05 -18.83 7.76
C ASP A 149 5.32 -20.33 7.45
N VAL A 150 5.32 -20.70 6.17
CA VAL A 150 5.65 -22.04 5.70
C VAL A 150 7.16 -22.22 5.59
N LEU A 151 7.85 -21.25 5.02
CA LEU A 151 9.31 -21.28 4.86
C LEU A 151 10.03 -21.17 6.20
N ASP A 152 9.54 -20.35 7.15
CA ASP A 152 10.09 -20.22 8.49
C ASP A 152 10.14 -21.56 9.25
N LYS A 153 9.18 -22.47 8.98
CA LYS A 153 9.15 -23.80 9.58
C LYS A 153 10.20 -24.75 8.98
N LEU A 154 10.62 -24.51 7.76
CA LEU A 154 11.65 -25.29 7.07
C LEU A 154 13.06 -24.74 7.31
N ALA A 155 13.18 -23.46 7.55
CA ALA A 155 14.45 -22.76 7.68
C ALA A 155 15.42 -23.37 8.73
N PRO A 156 14.99 -23.89 9.91
CA PRO A 156 15.89 -24.50 10.87
C PRO A 156 16.63 -25.72 10.31
N GLU A 157 15.98 -26.54 9.48
CA GLU A 157 16.53 -27.77 8.92
C GLU A 157 17.20 -27.57 7.55
N TYR A 158 16.79 -26.54 6.82
CA TYR A 158 17.25 -26.28 5.44
C TYR A 158 17.89 -24.89 5.30
N PRO A 159 19.24 -24.79 5.32
CA PRO A 159 19.96 -23.54 5.14
C PRO A 159 19.61 -22.81 3.84
N PHE A 160 19.31 -23.54 2.77
CA PHE A 160 18.83 -22.99 1.51
C PHE A 160 17.56 -22.12 1.67
N VAL A 161 16.63 -22.57 2.52
CA VAL A 161 15.40 -21.82 2.80
C VAL A 161 15.67 -20.51 3.54
N LYS A 162 16.69 -20.49 4.42
CA LYS A 162 17.12 -19.23 5.08
C LYS A 162 17.60 -18.20 4.08
N LYS A 163 18.37 -18.62 3.06
CA LYS A 163 18.85 -17.72 2.00
C LYS A 163 17.67 -17.13 1.21
N ILE A 164 16.65 -17.94 0.90
CA ILE A 164 15.44 -17.48 0.20
C ILE A 164 14.67 -16.46 1.04
N LEU A 165 14.49 -16.70 2.33
CA LEU A 165 13.83 -15.77 3.24
C LEU A 165 14.61 -14.44 3.33
N GLU A 166 15.92 -14.49 3.50
CA GLU A 166 16.80 -13.32 3.50
C GLU A 166 16.69 -12.56 2.16
N TYR A 167 16.81 -13.26 1.04
CA TYR A 167 16.67 -12.66 -0.29
C TYR A 167 15.35 -11.93 -0.45
N ARG A 168 14.23 -12.57 -0.13
CA ARG A 168 12.89 -11.96 -0.25
C ARG A 168 12.70 -10.76 0.66
N GLN A 169 13.23 -10.82 1.88
CA GLN A 169 13.21 -9.69 2.81
C GLN A 169 14.00 -8.50 2.26
N LEU A 170 15.24 -8.73 1.81
CA LEU A 170 16.09 -7.67 1.27
C LEU A 170 15.53 -7.11 -0.04
N ALA A 171 15.02 -7.96 -0.94
CA ALA A 171 14.40 -7.54 -2.18
C ALA A 171 13.17 -6.65 -1.93
N LYS A 172 12.35 -6.99 -0.94
CA LYS A 172 11.21 -6.16 -0.54
C LYS A 172 11.65 -4.83 0.08
N LEU A 173 12.64 -4.85 0.97
CA LEU A 173 13.19 -3.63 1.58
C LEU A 173 13.76 -2.71 0.50
N LYS A 174 14.52 -3.26 -0.45
CA LYS A 174 15.08 -2.47 -1.55
C LYS A 174 13.99 -1.89 -2.44
N SER A 175 13.11 -2.72 -2.99
CA SER A 175 12.10 -2.28 -3.96
C SER A 175 11.07 -1.33 -3.37
N THR A 176 10.62 -1.57 -2.13
CA THR A 176 9.53 -0.80 -1.51
C THR A 176 10.04 0.46 -0.83
N TYR A 177 11.16 0.34 -0.08
CA TYR A 177 11.63 1.45 0.76
C TYR A 177 12.84 2.18 0.16
N ALA A 178 13.90 1.49 -0.26
CA ALA A 178 15.06 2.18 -0.79
C ALA A 178 14.78 2.83 -2.15
N ASP A 179 14.31 2.06 -3.12
CA ASP A 179 14.03 2.56 -4.47
C ASP A 179 12.64 3.22 -4.55
N GLY A 180 11.61 2.60 -3.93
CA GLY A 180 10.24 3.06 -3.99
C GLY A 180 10.02 4.44 -3.36
N LEU A 181 10.55 4.67 -2.15
CA LEU A 181 10.41 5.97 -1.48
C LEU A 181 11.19 7.09 -2.19
N ALA A 182 12.31 6.76 -2.83
CA ALA A 182 13.09 7.76 -3.56
C ALA A 182 12.30 8.49 -4.65
N ALA A 183 11.33 7.82 -5.26
CA ALA A 183 10.45 8.39 -6.28
C ALA A 183 9.45 9.42 -5.74
N TYR A 184 9.22 9.45 -4.44
CA TYR A 184 8.28 10.37 -3.78
C TYR A 184 8.96 11.55 -3.09
N ILE A 185 10.30 11.66 -3.17
CA ILE A 185 11.03 12.79 -2.60
C ILE A 185 10.78 14.02 -3.48
N SER A 186 10.11 15.01 -2.92
CA SER A 186 9.83 16.29 -3.57
C SER A 186 11.09 17.19 -3.65
N GLU A 187 10.99 18.31 -4.36
CA GLU A 187 12.10 19.27 -4.55
C GLU A 187 12.65 19.85 -3.23
N ASP A 188 11.81 19.92 -2.21
CA ASP A 188 12.17 20.36 -0.84
C ASP A 188 12.92 19.28 -0.02
N GLY A 189 13.17 18.10 -0.59
CA GLY A 189 13.82 16.99 0.07
C GLY A 189 12.93 16.21 1.05
N ARG A 190 11.61 16.36 0.93
CA ARG A 190 10.62 15.73 1.80
C ARG A 190 9.70 14.78 1.05
N ILE A 191 9.11 13.85 1.76
CA ILE A 191 8.00 13.01 1.28
C ILE A 191 6.72 13.50 1.95
N HIS A 192 5.74 13.86 1.13
CA HIS A 192 4.41 14.29 1.56
C HIS A 192 3.43 13.13 1.42
N GLY A 193 3.23 12.40 2.53
CA GLY A 193 2.27 11.30 2.61
C GLY A 193 0.82 11.82 2.58
N LYS A 194 -0.13 10.92 2.30
CA LYS A 194 -1.56 11.20 2.44
C LYS A 194 -2.10 10.41 3.61
N PHE A 195 -2.82 11.06 4.50
CA PHE A 195 -3.47 10.41 5.63
C PHE A 195 -4.98 10.36 5.42
N ASN A 196 -5.53 9.15 5.38
CA ASN A 196 -6.97 8.95 5.17
C ASN A 196 -7.62 8.54 6.48
N GLN A 197 -8.49 9.40 6.98
CA GLN A 197 -9.17 9.22 8.26
C GLN A 197 -10.41 8.33 8.16
N THR A 198 -11.02 8.21 6.97
CA THR A 198 -12.33 7.60 6.75
C THR A 198 -12.30 6.25 6.04
N ILE A 199 -11.11 5.66 5.79
CA ILE A 199 -10.99 4.42 5.02
C ILE A 199 -11.21 3.17 5.88
N THR A 200 -10.73 3.19 7.12
CA THR A 200 -10.78 2.00 7.98
C THR A 200 -11.99 2.01 8.91
N ALA A 201 -12.70 0.89 9.01
CA ALA A 201 -13.82 0.74 9.95
C ALA A 201 -13.39 0.71 11.44
N THR A 202 -12.09 0.59 11.72
CA THR A 202 -11.53 0.45 13.07
C THR A 202 -11.04 1.76 13.68
N GLY A 203 -11.22 2.91 13.01
CA GLY A 203 -10.68 4.20 13.45
C GLY A 203 -9.16 4.35 13.25
N ARG A 204 -8.49 3.41 12.56
CA ARG A 204 -7.08 3.57 12.18
C ARG A 204 -6.96 4.55 11.03
N ILE A 205 -5.90 5.36 11.05
CA ILE A 205 -5.55 6.21 9.91
C ILE A 205 -4.82 5.35 8.88
N SER A 206 -5.27 5.42 7.62
CA SER A 206 -4.59 4.80 6.48
C SER A 206 -3.69 5.83 5.81
N SER A 207 -2.50 5.44 5.41
CA SER A 207 -1.55 6.28 4.66
C SER A 207 -1.07 5.60 3.39
#